data_0b53f5181a6842a53d076cbbc61f7ec6
#
_entry.id   0b53f5181a6842a53d076cbbc61f7ec6
#
_cell.length_a   1.000
_cell.length_b   1.000
_cell.length_c   1.000
_cell.angle_alpha   90.00
_cell.angle_beta   90.00
_cell.angle_gamma   90.00
#
_symmetry.space_group_name_H-M   'P 1'
#
loop_
_entity.id
_entity.type
_entity.pdbx_description
1 polymer ?
#
loop_
_entity_poly.entity_id
_entity_poly.type
_entity_poly.pdbx_seq_one_letter_code
_entity_poly.pdbx_strand_id
1 'polypeptide(L)'
;MDYVAKNGKKHSFALAESFSKEKSGGQKVDYPNPIAIKENSGWRYNYGNMFYCLLVKQYLTTTQFDDKTVQGIFDEAFKYEGTAYVFGGSSPGTGFDCSGLTQWCYAKVGLKLPRVAQDQYDAMTHIDLKDAKPGDLIFFHSTYDAGTYVTHVGIYAGENRMFHAGNPVGWTNLTENYWQQHIIGAGRYKQ
;
A
#
# COMPACT_ATOMS: atom_id res chain seq x y z
N MET A 1 -7.46 22.08 -2.12
CA MET A 1 -6.34 21.22 -2.57
C MET A 1 -6.78 20.62 -3.89
N ASP A 2 -6.02 20.85 -4.95
CA ASP A 2 -6.37 20.39 -6.28
C ASP A 2 -5.56 19.14 -6.61
N TYR A 3 -6.23 18.12 -7.10
CA TYR A 3 -5.63 16.89 -7.56
C TYR A 3 -5.92 16.71 -9.06
N VAL A 4 -4.90 16.34 -9.82
CA VAL A 4 -5.07 16.00 -11.23
C VAL A 4 -4.96 14.48 -11.37
N ALA A 5 -6.06 13.83 -11.72
CA ALA A 5 -6.05 12.40 -11.98
C ALA A 5 -5.24 12.07 -13.24
N LYS A 6 -4.73 10.84 -13.35
CA LYS A 6 -3.94 10.36 -14.52
C LYS A 6 -4.61 10.55 -15.89
N ASN A 7 -5.93 10.69 -15.92
CA ASN A 7 -6.70 10.97 -17.13
C ASN A 7 -6.76 12.46 -17.48
N GLY A 8 -5.97 13.32 -16.83
CA GLY A 8 -5.95 14.78 -17.02
C GLY A 8 -7.13 15.52 -16.41
N LYS A 9 -8.05 14.85 -15.72
CA LYS A 9 -9.16 15.52 -15.04
C LYS A 9 -8.68 16.13 -13.73
N LYS A 10 -8.95 17.43 -13.57
CA LYS A 10 -8.71 18.13 -12.30
C LYS A 10 -9.85 17.83 -11.33
N HIS A 11 -9.50 17.39 -10.15
CA HIS A 11 -10.42 17.23 -9.02
C HIS A 11 -10.04 18.26 -7.97
N SER A 12 -10.98 19.12 -7.60
CA SER A 12 -10.79 20.09 -6.54
C SER A 12 -11.46 19.61 -5.28
N PHE A 13 -10.70 19.52 -4.19
CA PHE A 13 -11.22 19.21 -2.87
C PHE A 13 -11.44 20.53 -2.12
N ALA A 14 -12.67 20.84 -1.79
CA ALA A 14 -12.97 21.92 -0.87
C ALA A 14 -13.12 21.32 0.53
N LEU A 15 -12.27 21.73 1.46
CA LEU A 15 -12.52 21.55 2.89
C LEU A 15 -13.61 22.56 3.27
N ALA A 16 -14.81 22.09 3.49
CA ALA A 16 -15.84 22.94 4.07
C ALA A 16 -15.67 23.00 5.59
N GLU A 17 -15.64 24.20 6.14
CA GLU A 17 -15.35 24.45 7.54
C GLU A 17 -16.39 23.89 8.50
N SER A 18 -17.61 23.67 8.08
CA SER A 18 -18.62 22.87 8.79
C SER A 18 -19.80 22.60 7.86
N PHE A 19 -20.26 21.37 7.84
CA PHE A 19 -21.53 21.04 7.22
C PHE A 19 -22.48 20.54 8.29
N SER A 20 -23.47 21.38 8.64
CA SER A 20 -24.67 20.88 9.27
C SER A 20 -25.70 20.64 8.18
N LYS A 21 -26.15 19.41 8.00
CA LYS A 21 -27.25 19.09 7.10
C LYS A 21 -28.38 18.45 7.88
N GLU A 22 -29.58 18.86 7.54
CA GLU A 22 -30.77 18.17 8.03
C GLU A 22 -30.82 16.76 7.45
N LYS A 23 -30.90 15.79 8.35
CA LYS A 23 -31.22 14.41 8.00
C LYS A 23 -32.71 14.35 7.68
N SER A 24 -33.13 13.43 6.84
CA SER A 24 -34.56 13.14 6.68
C SER A 24 -35.17 12.88 8.05
N GLY A 25 -35.96 13.79 8.53
CA GLY A 25 -36.53 13.79 9.89
C GLY A 25 -36.08 14.97 10.78
N GLY A 26 -35.39 15.98 10.23
CA GLY A 26 -35.10 17.24 10.94
C GLY A 26 -33.97 17.19 11.96
N GLN A 27 -33.21 16.13 12.07
CA GLN A 27 -32.04 16.08 12.94
C GLN A 27 -30.81 16.68 12.26
N LYS A 28 -30.22 17.70 12.89
CA LYS A 28 -28.90 18.21 12.52
C LYS A 28 -27.82 17.19 12.91
N VAL A 29 -26.98 16.83 11.95
CA VAL A 29 -25.81 16.00 12.20
C VAL A 29 -24.58 16.80 11.81
N ASP A 30 -23.75 17.15 12.79
CA ASP A 30 -22.45 17.75 12.56
C ASP A 30 -21.45 16.67 12.17
N TYR A 31 -20.93 16.76 10.95
CA TYR A 31 -19.83 15.92 10.49
C TYR A 31 -18.53 16.73 10.58
N PRO A 32 -17.59 16.37 11.44
CA PRO A 32 -16.29 17.01 11.43
C PRO A 32 -15.56 16.61 10.13
N ASN A 33 -15.26 17.59 9.30
CA ASN A 33 -14.52 17.46 8.03
C ASN A 33 -15.26 16.74 6.88
N PRO A 34 -16.32 17.32 6.31
CA PRO A 34 -16.87 16.82 5.06
C PRO A 34 -15.90 17.09 3.91
N ILE A 35 -15.54 16.06 3.18
CA ILE A 35 -14.82 16.19 1.93
C ILE A 35 -15.86 16.25 0.79
N ALA A 36 -15.86 17.35 0.05
CA ALA A 36 -16.71 17.51 -1.12
C ALA A 36 -15.87 17.25 -2.39
N ILE A 37 -16.35 16.35 -3.24
CA ILE A 37 -15.73 16.08 -4.55
C ILE A 37 -16.58 16.75 -5.62
N LYS A 38 -15.96 17.62 -6.43
CA LYS A 38 -16.60 18.24 -7.57
C LYS A 38 -16.30 17.43 -8.81
N GLU A 39 -17.31 16.79 -9.36
CA GLU A 39 -17.25 16.17 -10.68
C GLU A 39 -17.84 17.11 -11.75
N ASN A 40 -17.56 16.85 -13.03
CA ASN A 40 -18.01 17.68 -14.16
C ASN A 40 -19.54 17.89 -14.25
N SER A 41 -20.32 17.15 -13.49
CA SER A 41 -21.80 17.22 -13.46
C SER A 41 -22.38 17.97 -12.23
N GLY A 42 -21.54 18.60 -11.41
CA GLY A 42 -21.96 19.30 -10.20
C GLY A 42 -21.58 18.59 -8.90
N TRP A 43 -21.89 19.26 -7.79
CA TRP A 43 -21.62 18.74 -6.46
C TRP A 43 -22.71 17.75 -6.07
N ARG A 44 -22.32 16.52 -5.72
CA ARG A 44 -23.22 15.57 -5.10
C ARG A 44 -22.75 15.24 -3.70
N TYR A 45 -23.60 15.52 -2.74
CA TYR A 45 -23.39 15.17 -1.33
C TYR A 45 -24.39 14.09 -0.97
N ASN A 46 -23.92 12.95 -0.56
CA ASN A 46 -24.80 11.92 -0.01
C ASN A 46 -24.36 11.61 1.42
N TYR A 47 -24.90 12.39 2.35
CA TYR A 47 -24.65 12.23 3.78
C TYR A 47 -25.52 11.08 4.31
N GLY A 48 -24.92 10.02 4.65
CA GLY A 48 -25.58 8.86 5.24
C GLY A 48 -25.44 7.60 4.43
N ASN A 49 -24.72 7.64 3.33
CA ASN A 49 -24.38 6.43 2.61
C ASN A 49 -22.93 6.04 2.90
N MET A 50 -22.73 4.96 3.66
CA MET A 50 -21.44 4.35 3.94
C MET A 50 -20.62 4.08 2.66
N PHE A 51 -21.31 3.99 1.53
CA PHE A 51 -20.75 3.86 0.19
C PHE A 51 -19.90 5.06 -0.23
N TYR A 52 -20.29 6.28 0.17
CA TYR A 52 -19.55 7.49 -0.21
C TYR A 52 -18.26 7.64 0.60
N CYS A 53 -18.31 7.32 1.89
CA CYS A 53 -17.09 7.26 2.71
C CYS A 53 -16.12 6.17 2.24
N LEU A 54 -16.63 5.05 1.75
CA LEU A 54 -15.82 3.97 1.15
C LEU A 54 -15.19 4.42 -0.17
N LEU A 55 -15.94 5.09 -1.06
CA LEU A 55 -15.40 5.62 -2.31
C LEU A 55 -14.36 6.72 -2.08
N VAL A 56 -14.61 7.65 -1.17
CA VAL A 56 -13.64 8.69 -0.82
C VAL A 56 -12.42 8.08 -0.14
N LYS A 57 -12.61 7.12 0.77
CA LYS A 57 -11.51 6.39 1.40
C LYS A 57 -10.72 5.60 0.36
N GLN A 58 -11.39 4.93 -0.57
CA GLN A 58 -10.76 4.20 -1.67
C GLN A 58 -10.02 5.15 -2.63
N TYR A 59 -10.56 6.32 -2.94
CA TYR A 59 -9.92 7.34 -3.78
C TYR A 59 -8.72 8.01 -3.12
N LEU A 60 -8.78 8.24 -1.80
CA LEU A 60 -7.72 8.88 -1.02
C LEU A 60 -6.64 7.90 -0.54
N THR A 61 -6.95 6.59 -0.51
CA THR A 61 -6.01 5.56 -0.04
C THR A 61 -5.38 4.75 -1.16
N THR A 62 -5.81 4.92 -2.41
CA THR A 62 -5.18 4.22 -3.53
C THR A 62 -3.87 4.92 -3.87
N THR A 63 -2.78 4.41 -3.34
CA THR A 63 -1.44 4.80 -3.77
C THR A 63 -1.32 4.51 -5.26
N GLN A 64 -1.13 5.56 -6.08
CA GLN A 64 -0.95 5.40 -7.52
C GLN A 64 0.51 5.58 -7.90
N PHE A 65 0.98 4.70 -8.78
CA PHE A 65 2.34 4.71 -9.28
C PHE A 65 2.33 4.99 -10.78
N ASP A 66 3.33 5.76 -11.25
CA ASP A 66 3.45 6.08 -12.70
C ASP A 66 3.90 4.88 -13.51
N ASP A 67 4.69 4.01 -12.94
CA ASP A 67 5.08 2.75 -13.56
C ASP A 67 3.94 1.73 -13.48
N LYS A 68 3.48 1.24 -14.64
CA LYS A 68 2.37 0.28 -14.73
C LYS A 68 2.71 -1.07 -14.08
N THR A 69 3.96 -1.48 -14.12
CA THR A 69 4.41 -2.71 -13.46
C THR A 69 4.32 -2.56 -11.97
N VAL A 70 4.83 -1.44 -11.44
CA VAL A 70 4.74 -1.12 -10.00
C VAL A 70 3.28 -1.01 -9.58
N GLN A 71 2.44 -0.32 -10.36
CA GLN A 71 1.01 -0.24 -10.07
C GLN A 71 0.37 -1.62 -10.02
N GLY A 72 0.68 -2.51 -10.97
CA GLY A 72 0.14 -3.87 -10.99
C GLY A 72 0.57 -4.73 -9.78
N ILE A 73 1.81 -4.55 -9.30
CA ILE A 73 2.30 -5.20 -8.07
C ILE A 73 1.44 -4.77 -6.87
N PHE A 74 1.23 -3.45 -6.72
CA PHE A 74 0.48 -2.92 -5.59
C PHE A 74 -1.03 -3.17 -5.69
N ASP A 75 -1.62 -3.13 -6.90
CA ASP A 75 -3.02 -3.49 -7.12
C ASP A 75 -3.31 -4.94 -6.70
N GLU A 76 -2.34 -5.82 -6.86
CA GLU A 76 -2.46 -7.19 -6.35
C GLU A 76 -2.26 -7.25 -4.83
N ALA A 77 -1.23 -6.58 -4.30
CA ALA A 77 -0.89 -6.60 -2.88
C ALA A 77 -2.04 -6.08 -2.01
N PHE A 78 -2.71 -5.01 -2.41
CA PHE A 78 -3.81 -4.39 -1.65
C PHE A 78 -5.03 -5.29 -1.46
N LYS A 79 -5.21 -6.30 -2.30
CA LYS A 79 -6.29 -7.28 -2.13
C LYS A 79 -6.17 -8.08 -0.82
N TYR A 80 -4.98 -8.13 -0.25
CA TYR A 80 -4.66 -8.92 0.94
C TYR A 80 -4.46 -8.08 2.19
N GLU A 81 -4.64 -6.74 2.11
CA GLU A 81 -4.55 -5.85 3.25
C GLU A 81 -5.50 -6.30 4.38
N GLY A 82 -4.99 -6.33 5.60
CA GLY A 82 -5.74 -6.74 6.78
C GLY A 82 -5.82 -8.25 7.00
N THR A 83 -5.30 -9.09 6.08
CA THR A 83 -5.26 -10.54 6.29
C THR A 83 -4.16 -10.94 7.28
N ALA A 84 -4.34 -12.10 7.92
CA ALA A 84 -3.35 -12.61 8.87
C ALA A 84 -2.08 -13.08 8.16
N TYR A 85 -0.94 -12.92 8.82
CA TYR A 85 0.32 -13.56 8.42
C TYR A 85 0.22 -15.07 8.58
N VAL A 86 0.66 -15.81 7.56
CA VAL A 86 0.73 -17.27 7.61
C VAL A 86 2.12 -17.74 7.21
N PHE A 87 2.89 -18.26 8.16
CA PHE A 87 4.23 -18.79 7.90
C PHE A 87 4.20 -19.89 6.83
N GLY A 88 5.04 -19.75 5.79
CA GLY A 88 5.05 -20.67 4.64
C GLY A 88 3.94 -20.42 3.62
N GLY A 89 3.01 -19.50 3.88
CA GLY A 89 1.93 -19.15 2.96
C GLY A 89 2.44 -18.40 1.72
N SER A 90 1.87 -18.70 0.54
CA SER A 90 2.30 -18.11 -0.73
C SER A 90 1.17 -17.92 -1.74
N SER A 91 -0.08 -18.00 -1.29
CA SER A 91 -1.25 -17.85 -2.16
C SER A 91 -2.45 -17.33 -1.38
N PRO A 92 -3.49 -16.79 -2.05
CA PRO A 92 -4.72 -16.38 -1.38
C PRO A 92 -5.41 -17.49 -0.57
N GLY A 93 -5.28 -18.74 -1.02
CA GLY A 93 -5.88 -19.89 -0.35
C GLY A 93 -5.13 -20.38 0.87
N THR A 94 -3.81 -20.13 0.93
CA THR A 94 -2.94 -20.54 2.05
C THR A 94 -2.62 -19.40 3.01
N GLY A 95 -2.92 -18.16 2.65
CA GLY A 95 -2.38 -16.96 3.27
C GLY A 95 -0.95 -16.66 2.79
N PHE A 96 -0.32 -15.67 3.38
CA PHE A 96 1.00 -15.18 2.96
C PHE A 96 1.96 -15.03 4.13
N ASP A 97 3.22 -15.46 3.90
CA ASP A 97 4.37 -14.91 4.61
C ASP A 97 4.99 -13.75 3.79
N CYS A 98 6.07 -13.14 4.31
CA CYS A 98 6.68 -11.96 3.71
C CYS A 98 7.14 -12.19 2.27
N SER A 99 7.89 -13.22 2.01
CA SER A 99 8.43 -13.56 0.68
C SER A 99 7.41 -14.23 -0.22
N GLY A 100 6.40 -14.91 0.32
CA GLY A 100 5.28 -15.44 -0.44
C GLY A 100 4.39 -14.34 -1.00
N LEU A 101 4.14 -13.28 -0.24
CA LEU A 101 3.39 -12.11 -0.73
C LEU A 101 4.14 -11.42 -1.87
N THR A 102 5.43 -11.12 -1.70
CA THR A 102 6.23 -10.49 -2.76
C THR A 102 6.29 -11.37 -4.00
N GLN A 103 6.56 -12.67 -3.85
CA GLN A 103 6.58 -13.63 -4.96
C GLN A 103 5.26 -13.62 -5.73
N TRP A 104 4.14 -13.67 -5.02
CA TRP A 104 2.81 -13.67 -5.62
C TRP A 104 2.53 -12.38 -6.39
N CYS A 105 2.75 -11.22 -5.78
CA CYS A 105 2.46 -9.92 -6.39
C CYS A 105 3.30 -9.68 -7.65
N TYR A 106 4.59 -10.02 -7.60
CA TYR A 106 5.48 -9.87 -8.75
C TYR A 106 5.12 -10.83 -9.89
N ALA A 107 4.68 -12.05 -9.58
CA ALA A 107 4.24 -13.00 -10.60
C ALA A 107 3.05 -12.49 -11.41
N LYS A 108 2.17 -11.65 -10.83
CA LYS A 108 1.01 -11.06 -11.53
C LYS A 108 1.39 -10.08 -12.64
N VAL A 109 2.59 -9.52 -12.56
CA VAL A 109 3.14 -8.64 -13.59
C VAL A 109 4.22 -9.32 -14.43
N GLY A 110 4.32 -10.65 -14.34
CA GLY A 110 5.25 -11.46 -15.14
C GLY A 110 6.66 -11.54 -14.59
N LEU A 111 6.93 -11.01 -13.39
CA LEU A 111 8.23 -11.05 -12.74
C LEU A 111 8.31 -12.26 -11.79
N LYS A 112 9.36 -13.08 -11.93
CA LYS A 112 9.51 -14.31 -11.14
C LYS A 112 10.51 -14.09 -10.00
N LEU A 113 10.05 -14.23 -8.77
CA LEU A 113 10.88 -14.19 -7.57
C LEU A 113 11.07 -15.57 -6.97
N PRO A 114 12.24 -15.84 -6.35
CA PRO A 114 12.42 -17.02 -5.50
C PRO A 114 11.43 -17.07 -4.34
N ARG A 115 11.30 -18.25 -3.71
CA ARG A 115 10.30 -18.46 -2.65
C ARG A 115 10.67 -17.80 -1.33
N VAL A 116 11.93 -17.85 -0.91
CA VAL A 116 12.33 -17.36 0.41
C VAL A 116 13.04 -16.01 0.33
N ALA A 117 12.96 -15.25 1.42
CA ALA A 117 13.47 -13.88 1.46
C ALA A 117 14.97 -13.79 1.15
N GLN A 118 15.77 -14.72 1.66
CA GLN A 118 17.21 -14.76 1.40
C GLN A 118 17.49 -14.92 -0.11
N ASP A 119 16.82 -15.87 -0.77
CA ASP A 119 17.04 -16.12 -2.20
C ASP A 119 16.53 -14.93 -3.05
N GLN A 120 15.46 -14.25 -2.59
CA GLN A 120 15.02 -13.02 -3.24
C GLN A 120 16.08 -11.92 -3.15
N TYR A 121 16.70 -11.76 -1.97
CA TYR A 121 17.80 -10.82 -1.79
C TYR A 121 18.97 -11.14 -2.72
N ASP A 122 19.41 -12.40 -2.76
CA ASP A 122 20.55 -12.84 -3.57
C ASP A 122 20.29 -12.67 -5.08
N ALA A 123 19.03 -12.76 -5.51
CA ALA A 123 18.62 -12.60 -6.90
C ALA A 123 18.53 -11.14 -7.37
N MET A 124 18.54 -10.16 -6.45
CA MET A 124 18.35 -8.74 -6.79
C MET A 124 19.66 -8.01 -7.09
N THR A 125 19.54 -6.83 -7.72
CA THR A 125 20.58 -5.82 -7.70
C THR A 125 20.43 -5.02 -6.39
N HIS A 126 21.43 -5.14 -5.52
CA HIS A 126 21.40 -4.41 -4.23
C HIS A 126 21.64 -2.93 -4.46
N ILE A 127 20.85 -2.10 -3.79
CA ILE A 127 20.92 -0.65 -3.84
C ILE A 127 20.78 -0.06 -2.43
N ASP A 128 21.36 1.12 -2.24
CA ASP A 128 21.17 1.84 -0.99
C ASP A 128 19.68 2.22 -0.81
N LEU A 129 19.22 2.25 0.42
CA LEU A 129 17.84 2.63 0.72
C LEU A 129 17.47 4.02 0.19
N LYS A 130 18.41 4.96 0.21
CA LYS A 130 18.21 6.34 -0.31
C LYS A 130 17.91 6.38 -1.82
N ASP A 131 18.35 5.36 -2.56
CA ASP A 131 18.16 5.23 -4.01
C ASP A 131 16.99 4.29 -4.37
N ALA A 132 16.29 3.78 -3.35
CA ALA A 132 15.13 2.92 -3.52
C ALA A 132 13.97 3.68 -4.18
N LYS A 133 13.28 3.00 -5.08
CA LYS A 133 12.10 3.50 -5.81
C LYS A 133 10.90 2.59 -5.54
N PRO A 134 9.67 3.10 -5.65
CA PRO A 134 8.49 2.27 -5.58
C PRO A 134 8.62 1.02 -6.47
N GLY A 135 8.27 -0.13 -5.91
CA GLY A 135 8.45 -1.42 -6.57
C GLY A 135 9.80 -2.10 -6.35
N ASP A 136 10.76 -1.48 -5.64
CA ASP A 136 11.92 -2.20 -5.13
C ASP A 136 11.53 -3.01 -3.87
N LEU A 137 12.29 -4.04 -3.55
CA LEU A 137 12.12 -4.79 -2.31
C LEU A 137 13.02 -4.22 -1.22
N ILE A 138 12.51 -4.16 0.01
CA ILE A 138 13.31 -3.82 1.19
C ILE A 138 13.53 -5.09 1.99
N PHE A 139 14.76 -5.31 2.42
CA PHE A 139 15.20 -6.51 3.12
C PHE A 139 15.65 -6.21 4.54
N PHE A 140 15.40 -7.17 5.43
CA PHE A 140 15.68 -7.03 6.85
C PHE A 140 16.33 -8.29 7.40
N HIS A 141 17.21 -8.10 8.39
CA HIS A 141 17.84 -9.17 9.15
C HIS A 141 17.24 -9.30 10.56
N SER A 142 17.45 -10.43 11.18
CA SER A 142 17.17 -10.66 12.63
C SER A 142 15.75 -10.25 13.08
N THR A 143 14.76 -10.32 12.19
CA THR A 143 13.34 -10.09 12.56
C THR A 143 12.75 -11.33 13.29
N TYR A 144 13.35 -12.49 13.08
CA TYR A 144 13.14 -13.74 13.82
C TYR A 144 14.36 -14.64 13.61
N ASP A 145 14.47 -15.71 14.41
CA ASP A 145 15.55 -16.70 14.27
C ASP A 145 15.27 -17.66 13.10
N ALA A 146 15.86 -17.38 11.95
CA ALA A 146 15.65 -18.12 10.72
C ALA A 146 16.86 -18.98 10.30
N GLY A 147 18.01 -18.82 10.94
CA GLY A 147 19.26 -19.42 10.48
C GLY A 147 19.82 -18.84 9.17
N THR A 148 19.22 -17.77 8.62
CA THR A 148 19.66 -17.05 7.43
C THR A 148 19.90 -15.59 7.75
N TYR A 149 20.70 -14.89 6.91
CA TYR A 149 20.94 -13.46 7.12
C TYR A 149 19.70 -12.62 6.88
N VAL A 150 19.01 -12.85 5.75
CA VAL A 150 17.76 -12.14 5.45
C VAL A 150 16.58 -12.91 6.02
N THR A 151 15.81 -12.25 6.88
CA THR A 151 14.69 -12.87 7.58
C THR A 151 13.34 -12.29 7.19
N HIS A 152 13.31 -11.09 6.58
CA HIS A 152 12.06 -10.47 6.17
C HIS A 152 12.23 -9.60 4.92
N VAL A 153 11.11 -9.40 4.21
CA VAL A 153 11.05 -8.61 2.98
C VAL A 153 9.71 -7.90 2.86
N GLY A 154 9.73 -6.68 2.29
CA GLY A 154 8.54 -5.90 1.94
C GLY A 154 8.71 -5.19 0.62
N ILE A 155 7.61 -4.67 0.06
CA ILE A 155 7.56 -3.92 -1.20
C ILE A 155 7.64 -2.43 -0.88
N TYR A 156 8.67 -1.75 -1.34
CA TYR A 156 8.83 -0.31 -1.12
C TYR A 156 7.83 0.50 -1.92
N ALA A 157 7.18 1.45 -1.29
CA ALA A 157 6.17 2.30 -1.92
C ALA A 157 6.61 3.77 -2.06
N GLY A 158 7.83 4.09 -1.63
CA GLY A 158 8.27 5.48 -1.54
C GLY A 158 7.95 6.10 -0.18
N GLU A 159 8.50 7.30 0.09
CA GLU A 159 8.22 8.09 1.29
C GLU A 159 8.41 7.31 2.61
N ASN A 160 9.46 6.50 2.68
CA ASN A 160 9.75 5.62 3.82
C ASN A 160 8.61 4.66 4.19
N ARG A 161 7.80 4.23 3.23
CA ARG A 161 6.72 3.26 3.46
C ARG A 161 6.98 1.98 2.68
N MET A 162 6.59 0.86 3.29
CA MET A 162 6.53 -0.43 2.61
C MET A 162 5.18 -1.10 2.84
N PHE A 163 4.82 -1.97 1.92
CA PHE A 163 3.72 -2.91 2.06
C PHE A 163 4.30 -4.30 2.25
N HIS A 164 3.89 -5.02 3.27
CA HIS A 164 4.47 -6.32 3.59
C HIS A 164 3.46 -7.28 4.26
N ALA A 165 3.78 -8.56 4.25
CA ALA A 165 3.07 -9.47 5.12
C ALA A 165 3.64 -9.32 6.54
N GLY A 166 3.02 -8.41 7.29
CA GLY A 166 3.10 -8.31 8.73
C GLY A 166 1.92 -9.07 9.35
N ASN A 167 1.63 -8.80 10.62
CA ASN A 167 0.43 -9.33 11.25
C ASN A 167 -0.40 -8.18 11.85
N PRO A 168 -1.37 -7.67 11.07
CA PRO A 168 -1.84 -8.13 9.76
C PRO A 168 -0.94 -7.72 8.58
N VAL A 169 -1.21 -8.27 7.38
CA VAL A 169 -0.64 -7.78 6.11
C VAL A 169 -1.04 -6.32 5.91
N GLY A 170 -0.10 -5.46 5.55
CA GLY A 170 -0.41 -4.06 5.36
C GLY A 170 0.79 -3.13 5.27
N TRP A 171 0.52 -1.88 5.58
CA TRP A 171 1.48 -0.79 5.53
C TRP A 171 2.30 -0.68 6.80
N THR A 172 3.56 -0.29 6.63
CA THR A 172 4.40 0.14 7.75
C THR A 172 5.34 1.26 7.34
N ASN A 173 5.77 2.04 8.33
CA ASN A 173 6.70 3.13 8.14
C ASN A 173 8.11 2.68 8.50
N LEU A 174 9.02 2.82 7.54
CA LEU A 174 10.43 2.43 7.70
C LEU A 174 11.20 3.32 8.68
N THR A 175 10.67 4.48 9.08
CA THR A 175 11.29 5.34 10.11
C THR A 175 11.06 4.84 11.53
N GLU A 176 10.21 3.83 11.72
CA GLU A 176 10.02 3.20 13.01
C GLU A 176 11.30 2.53 13.49
N ASN A 177 11.63 2.71 14.78
CA ASN A 177 12.88 2.26 15.37
C ASN A 177 13.17 0.76 15.15
N TYR A 178 12.13 -0.07 15.21
CA TYR A 178 12.24 -1.49 14.93
C TYR A 178 12.81 -1.76 13.54
N TRP A 179 12.23 -1.16 12.51
CA TRP A 179 12.66 -1.37 11.12
C TRP A 179 14.06 -0.79 10.87
N GLN A 180 14.37 0.38 11.46
CA GLN A 180 15.70 0.99 11.33
C GLN A 180 16.82 0.12 11.91
N GLN A 181 16.54 -0.67 12.95
CA GLN A 181 17.51 -1.57 13.56
C GLN A 181 17.74 -2.85 12.76
N HIS A 182 16.80 -3.21 11.88
CA HIS A 182 16.82 -4.48 11.14
C HIS A 182 17.03 -4.32 9.63
N ILE A 183 16.96 -3.10 9.10
CA ILE A 183 17.04 -2.87 7.65
C ILE A 183 18.45 -3.17 7.11
N ILE A 184 18.50 -3.94 6.01
CA ILE A 184 19.72 -4.25 5.27
C ILE A 184 19.91 -3.23 4.14
N GLY A 185 18.85 -2.95 3.40
CA GLY A 185 18.84 -2.11 2.21
C GLY A 185 17.74 -2.50 1.25
N ALA A 186 17.85 -2.04 0.03
CA ALA A 186 16.88 -2.32 -1.03
C ALA A 186 17.46 -3.24 -2.11
N GLY A 187 16.58 -3.91 -2.83
CA GLY A 187 16.93 -4.71 -3.99
C GLY A 187 16.00 -4.43 -5.15
N ARG A 188 16.59 -4.22 -6.32
CA ARG A 188 15.87 -4.01 -7.57
C ARG A 188 15.88 -5.25 -8.43
N TYR A 189 14.71 -5.59 -8.98
CA TYR A 189 14.59 -6.71 -9.89
C TYR A 189 15.51 -6.51 -11.11
N LYS A 190 16.31 -7.52 -11.42
CA LYS A 190 17.15 -7.53 -12.63
C LYS A 190 16.26 -7.79 -13.84
N GLN A 191 16.16 -6.81 -14.73
CA GLN A 191 15.50 -6.97 -16.03
C GLN A 191 16.35 -7.83 -16.98
#